data_d52fa5cb5dcb80266baba59ffad7ed3e
#
_entry.id   d52fa5cb5dcb80266baba59ffad7ed3e
#
_cell.length_a   1.000
_cell.length_b   1.000
_cell.length_c   1.000
_cell.angle_alpha   90.00
_cell.angle_beta   90.00
_cell.angle_gamma   90.00
#
_symmetry.space_group_name_H-M   'P 1'
#
loop_
_entity.id
_entity.type
_entity.pdbx_description
1 polymer ?
#
loop_
_entity_poly.entity_id
_entity_poly.type
_entity_poly.pdbx_seq_one_letter_code
_entity_poly.pdbx_strand_id
1 'polypeptide(L)'
;MQKRRIGHSELQVAPLMFGGNVFGWTADEATSFSILDAFVDAGLDFIDTADVYSAWAPGNHGGESEAIIGKWLQRSGKRDRIVLATKVSKHPQRKGLSAANIQAAVEDSLRRLQTDYIDIYFSHDDDTATPLAETLGAYQRLIEAGKVRMIGASNYSGARVEEALALSRQYGLPEYQVLQPEYNLYDRAGYETDLEPVALAYQLGVVVYWSLASGFFSGKYRSKEDLADKARGSRVEKYLNERGLRILGALDRVAARHASTPASVALAWLIARPSVTAPIASATSLQQLESLVAAVHLTLTGSDIRELDDASA
;
A
#
# COMPACT_ATOMS: atom_id res chain seq x y z
N MET A 1 3.33 -4.84 19.68
CA MET A 1 3.66 -4.63 18.24
C MET A 1 4.98 -3.89 18.14
N GLN A 2 5.92 -4.38 17.33
CA GLN A 2 7.20 -3.73 17.08
C GLN A 2 7.10 -2.90 15.79
N LYS A 3 7.44 -1.61 15.87
CA LYS A 3 7.53 -0.76 14.67
C LYS A 3 8.74 -1.14 13.81
N ARG A 4 8.66 -0.86 12.52
CA ARG A 4 9.69 -1.14 11.51
C ARG A 4 10.18 0.14 10.87
N ARG A 5 11.47 0.23 10.67
CA ARG A 5 12.11 1.33 9.96
C ARG A 5 11.82 1.23 8.46
N ILE A 6 11.54 2.35 7.82
CA ILE A 6 11.38 2.42 6.36
C ILE A 6 12.74 2.72 5.73
N GLY A 7 13.31 1.74 5.04
CA GLY A 7 14.58 1.91 4.35
C GLY A 7 15.67 2.50 5.26
N HIS A 8 16.35 3.53 4.77
CA HIS A 8 17.39 4.27 5.52
C HIS A 8 16.86 5.42 6.36
N SER A 9 15.56 5.72 6.26
CA SER A 9 14.96 6.89 6.93
C SER A 9 14.89 6.74 8.45
N GLU A 10 14.61 7.82 9.14
CA GLU A 10 14.29 7.83 10.57
C GLU A 10 12.83 7.41 10.86
N LEU A 11 12.00 7.26 9.82
CA LEU A 11 10.59 6.92 9.99
C LEU A 11 10.44 5.46 10.42
N GLN A 12 9.68 5.27 11.50
CA GLN A 12 9.28 3.98 12.00
C GLN A 12 7.77 3.85 11.97
N VAL A 13 7.28 2.78 11.36
CA VAL A 13 5.86 2.53 11.13
C VAL A 13 5.40 1.19 11.71
N ALA A 14 4.11 1.08 11.95
CA ALA A 14 3.48 -0.21 12.23
C ALA A 14 3.70 -1.18 11.05
N PRO A 15 3.81 -2.51 11.30
CA PRO A 15 4.01 -3.50 10.24
C PRO A 15 2.73 -3.82 9.45
N LEU A 16 1.83 -2.86 9.34
CA LEU A 16 0.61 -2.89 8.55
C LEU A 16 0.27 -1.48 8.10
N MET A 17 0.02 -1.30 6.80
CA MET A 17 -0.39 -0.02 6.21
C MET A 17 -1.86 -0.09 5.81
N PHE A 18 -2.67 0.90 6.21
CA PHE A 18 -4.07 0.96 5.81
C PHE A 18 -4.21 1.55 4.42
N GLY A 19 -4.86 0.82 3.52
CA GLY A 19 -5.14 1.27 2.16
C GLY A 19 -6.45 2.06 2.06
N GLY A 20 -6.37 3.37 1.83
CA GLY A 20 -7.49 4.28 1.70
C GLY A 20 -8.28 4.19 0.39
N ASN A 21 -7.96 3.27 -0.51
CA ASN A 21 -8.61 3.11 -1.81
C ASN A 21 -10.10 2.72 -1.75
N VAL A 22 -10.62 2.44 -0.57
CA VAL A 22 -12.03 2.15 -0.30
C VAL A 22 -12.83 3.39 0.10
N PHE A 23 -12.18 4.45 0.54
CA PHE A 23 -12.80 5.68 1.01
C PHE A 23 -13.41 6.49 -0.14
N GLY A 24 -14.68 6.86 0.01
CA GLY A 24 -15.45 7.51 -1.05
C GLY A 24 -15.88 6.56 -2.19
N TRP A 25 -15.71 5.25 -1.99
CA TRP A 25 -16.19 4.22 -2.91
C TRP A 25 -17.06 3.19 -2.18
N THR A 26 -16.46 2.25 -1.46
CA THR A 26 -17.16 1.17 -0.72
C THR A 26 -17.25 1.44 0.78
N ALA A 27 -16.59 2.47 1.27
CA ALA A 27 -16.74 3.03 2.60
C ALA A 27 -17.10 4.53 2.46
N ASP A 28 -18.23 4.92 3.01
CA ASP A 28 -18.64 6.33 3.09
C ASP A 28 -17.78 7.11 4.12
N GLU A 29 -18.01 8.41 4.24
CA GLU A 29 -17.24 9.29 5.11
C GLU A 29 -17.35 8.86 6.58
N ALA A 30 -18.55 8.52 7.07
CA ALA A 30 -18.76 8.15 8.46
C ALA A 30 -18.09 6.82 8.82
N THR A 31 -18.22 5.83 7.94
CA THR A 31 -17.55 4.54 8.05
C THR A 31 -16.03 4.69 8.00
N SER A 32 -15.53 5.53 7.08
CA SER A 32 -14.09 5.82 6.94
C SER A 32 -13.52 6.44 8.21
N PHE A 33 -14.22 7.37 8.81
CA PHE A 33 -13.81 8.00 10.07
C PHE A 33 -13.74 6.99 11.21
N SER A 34 -14.76 6.14 11.34
CA SER A 34 -14.80 5.10 12.38
C SER A 34 -13.65 4.11 12.22
N ILE A 35 -13.32 3.73 10.98
CA ILE A 35 -12.21 2.84 10.68
C ILE A 35 -10.86 3.50 11.01
N LEU A 36 -10.65 4.76 10.59
CA LEU A 36 -9.42 5.50 10.88
C LEU A 36 -9.20 5.71 12.37
N ASP A 37 -10.27 6.05 13.12
CA ASP A 37 -10.19 6.17 14.57
C ASP A 37 -9.79 4.83 15.21
N ALA A 38 -10.47 3.75 14.88
CA ALA A 38 -10.17 2.42 15.42
C ALA A 38 -8.77 1.91 15.02
N PHE A 39 -8.30 2.23 13.80
CA PHE A 39 -6.96 1.89 13.34
C PHE A 39 -5.88 2.56 14.18
N VAL A 40 -6.00 3.87 14.41
CA VAL A 40 -5.04 4.62 15.21
C VAL A 40 -5.14 4.27 16.70
N ASP A 41 -6.34 4.00 17.21
CA ASP A 41 -6.55 3.60 18.60
C ASP A 41 -6.03 2.17 18.89
N ALA A 42 -5.92 1.31 17.85
CA ALA A 42 -5.21 0.03 17.92
C ALA A 42 -3.68 0.18 17.92
N GLY A 43 -3.15 1.41 17.89
CA GLY A 43 -1.71 1.70 17.88
C GLY A 43 -1.04 1.62 16.51
N LEU A 44 -1.83 1.51 15.43
CA LEU A 44 -1.37 1.53 14.05
C LEU A 44 -1.30 2.98 13.55
N ASP A 45 -0.36 3.28 12.65
CA ASP A 45 -0.05 4.67 12.29
C ASP A 45 0.23 4.89 10.81
N PHE A 46 0.17 3.85 9.97
CA PHE A 46 0.63 3.93 8.59
C PHE A 46 -0.56 3.90 7.62
N ILE A 47 -0.76 4.99 6.86
CA ILE A 47 -1.94 5.19 5.99
C ILE A 47 -1.48 5.49 4.57
N ASP A 48 -2.07 4.77 3.58
CA ASP A 48 -1.85 4.92 2.15
C ASP A 48 -3.08 5.51 1.47
N THR A 49 -2.88 6.52 0.64
CA THR A 49 -3.87 7.04 -0.30
C THR A 49 -3.22 7.40 -1.63
N ALA A 50 -3.95 8.03 -2.55
CA ALA A 50 -3.44 8.57 -3.81
C ALA A 50 -4.40 9.63 -4.37
N ASP A 51 -3.86 10.49 -5.23
CA ASP A 51 -4.62 11.52 -5.96
C ASP A 51 -5.73 10.94 -6.86
N VAL A 52 -5.54 9.72 -7.37
CA VAL A 52 -6.49 9.00 -8.23
C VAL A 52 -7.54 8.22 -7.44
N TYR A 53 -7.35 8.00 -6.13
CA TYR A 53 -8.20 7.06 -5.42
C TYR A 53 -9.66 7.52 -5.42
N SER A 54 -10.45 6.53 -5.74
CA SER A 54 -11.89 6.48 -5.94
C SER A 54 -12.43 7.14 -7.24
N ALA A 55 -11.55 7.59 -8.16
CA ALA A 55 -11.94 8.07 -9.49
C ALA A 55 -12.74 7.06 -10.33
N TRP A 56 -12.61 5.77 -10.01
CA TRP A 56 -13.35 4.68 -10.68
C TRP A 56 -14.78 4.49 -10.20
N ALA A 57 -15.17 5.12 -9.10
CA ALA A 57 -16.53 5.05 -8.61
C ALA A 57 -17.44 6.04 -9.38
N PRO A 58 -18.69 5.68 -9.70
CA PRO A 58 -19.59 6.56 -10.41
C PRO A 58 -19.76 7.91 -9.71
N GLY A 59 -19.59 8.99 -10.46
CA GLY A 59 -19.72 10.37 -9.95
C GLY A 59 -18.46 10.94 -9.30
N ASN A 60 -17.39 10.14 -9.12
CA ASN A 60 -16.12 10.59 -8.57
C ASN A 60 -15.16 11.08 -9.66
N HIS A 61 -14.18 11.88 -9.25
CA HIS A 61 -13.20 12.49 -10.17
C HIS A 61 -11.74 12.19 -9.79
N GLY A 62 -11.49 11.63 -8.61
CA GLY A 62 -10.20 11.42 -7.97
C GLY A 62 -9.93 12.42 -6.84
N GLY A 63 -9.20 11.94 -5.82
CA GLY A 63 -8.93 12.70 -4.60
C GLY A 63 -9.98 12.57 -3.51
N GLU A 64 -11.06 11.81 -3.72
CA GLU A 64 -12.10 11.61 -2.70
C GLU A 64 -11.54 10.96 -1.43
N SER A 65 -10.64 9.98 -1.59
CA SER A 65 -9.95 9.36 -0.45
C SER A 65 -9.12 10.37 0.34
N GLU A 66 -8.33 11.19 -0.35
CA GLU A 66 -7.54 12.25 0.30
C GLU A 66 -8.44 13.27 1.01
N ALA A 67 -9.57 13.67 0.39
CA ALA A 67 -10.52 14.61 0.99
C ALA A 67 -11.17 14.06 2.27
N ILE A 68 -11.51 12.77 2.30
CA ILE A 68 -12.06 12.10 3.50
C ILE A 68 -10.99 12.03 4.60
N ILE A 69 -9.75 11.64 4.28
CA ILE A 69 -8.65 11.63 5.24
C ILE A 69 -8.39 13.04 5.77
N GLY A 70 -8.38 14.07 4.92
CA GLY A 70 -8.18 15.45 5.33
C GLY A 70 -9.23 15.94 6.32
N LYS A 71 -10.52 15.69 6.07
CA LYS A 71 -11.60 15.99 7.00
C LYS A 71 -11.43 15.25 8.33
N TRP A 72 -11.03 13.97 8.28
CA TRP A 72 -10.75 13.20 9.49
C TRP A 72 -9.58 13.79 10.28
N LEU A 73 -8.50 14.19 9.62
CA LEU A 73 -7.34 14.84 10.26
C LEU A 73 -7.73 16.13 10.99
N GLN A 74 -8.53 16.98 10.34
CA GLN A 74 -9.05 18.22 10.94
C GLN A 74 -9.92 17.93 12.16
N ARG A 75 -10.82 16.94 12.05
CA ARG A 75 -11.70 16.56 13.16
C ARG A 75 -10.95 15.97 14.34
N SER A 76 -9.99 15.07 14.06
CA SER A 76 -9.34 14.26 15.08
C SER A 76 -8.11 14.92 15.72
N GLY A 77 -7.46 15.85 15.02
CA GLY A 77 -6.17 16.43 15.43
C GLY A 77 -5.02 15.40 15.47
N LYS A 78 -5.16 14.24 14.78
CA LYS A 78 -4.23 13.11 14.88
C LYS A 78 -3.11 13.12 13.81
N ARG A 79 -2.86 14.27 13.11
CA ARG A 79 -1.86 14.32 12.03
C ARG A 79 -0.47 13.83 12.45
N ASP A 80 -0.01 14.24 13.62
CA ASP A 80 1.31 13.88 14.17
C ASP A 80 1.39 12.43 14.68
N ARG A 81 0.26 11.74 14.74
CA ARG A 81 0.20 10.35 15.19
C ARG A 81 0.30 9.34 14.05
N ILE A 82 0.34 9.81 12.79
CA ILE A 82 0.33 8.95 11.62
C ILE A 82 1.48 9.27 10.67
N VAL A 83 1.89 8.26 9.91
CA VAL A 83 2.72 8.36 8.72
C VAL A 83 1.80 8.24 7.51
N LEU A 84 1.68 9.32 6.74
CA LEU A 84 0.74 9.44 5.63
C LEU A 84 1.47 9.40 4.29
N ALA A 85 1.06 8.45 3.45
CA ALA A 85 1.52 8.34 2.08
C ALA A 85 0.42 8.72 1.09
N THR A 86 0.78 9.48 0.05
CA THR A 86 -0.05 9.67 -1.14
C THR A 86 0.80 9.57 -2.41
N LYS A 87 0.17 9.65 -3.60
CA LYS A 87 0.82 9.33 -4.87
C LYS A 87 0.39 10.28 -5.98
N VAL A 88 1.26 10.45 -6.98
CA VAL A 88 1.04 11.23 -8.21
C VAL A 88 1.32 10.37 -9.44
N SER A 89 0.78 10.73 -10.58
CA SER A 89 0.96 10.17 -11.92
C SER A 89 -0.32 9.65 -12.58
N LYS A 90 -1.27 9.09 -11.82
CA LYS A 90 -2.44 8.37 -12.39
C LYS A 90 -3.75 9.17 -12.40
N HIS A 91 -3.76 10.39 -11.89
CA HIS A 91 -5.01 11.19 -11.85
C HIS A 91 -5.57 11.41 -13.26
N PRO A 92 -6.89 11.16 -13.51
CA PRO A 92 -7.46 11.20 -14.86
C PRO A 92 -7.22 12.49 -15.64
N GLN A 93 -7.26 13.62 -14.94
CA GLN A 93 -7.08 14.95 -15.52
C GLN A 93 -5.61 15.40 -15.58
N ARG A 94 -4.67 14.65 -14.97
CA ARG A 94 -3.31 15.08 -14.76
C ARG A 94 -2.37 13.89 -14.58
N LYS A 95 -1.84 13.39 -15.68
CA LYS A 95 -0.99 12.18 -15.71
C LYS A 95 0.48 12.52 -15.80
N GLY A 96 1.31 11.54 -15.42
CA GLY A 96 2.77 11.56 -15.60
C GLY A 96 3.52 12.21 -14.45
N LEU A 97 4.84 12.28 -14.62
CA LEU A 97 5.79 12.69 -13.59
C LEU A 97 6.62 13.92 -14.02
N SER A 98 6.12 14.73 -14.96
CA SER A 98 6.77 15.99 -15.28
C SER A 98 6.83 16.90 -14.05
N ALA A 99 7.84 17.75 -13.99
CA ALA A 99 8.05 18.69 -12.88
C ALA A 99 6.82 19.57 -12.64
N ALA A 100 6.19 20.05 -13.71
CA ALA A 100 4.99 20.87 -13.61
C ALA A 100 3.80 20.09 -13.01
N ASN A 101 3.63 18.81 -13.42
CA ASN A 101 2.57 17.97 -12.88
C ASN A 101 2.80 17.64 -11.41
N ILE A 102 4.00 17.23 -11.02
CA ILE A 102 4.35 16.91 -9.62
C ILE A 102 4.09 18.11 -8.72
N GLN A 103 4.52 19.31 -9.13
CA GLN A 103 4.30 20.54 -8.36
C GLN A 103 2.81 20.85 -8.18
N ALA A 104 2.01 20.76 -9.24
CA ALA A 104 0.58 21.03 -9.15
C ALA A 104 -0.17 19.95 -8.38
N ALA A 105 0.20 18.68 -8.57
CA ALA A 105 -0.45 17.53 -7.89
C ALA A 105 -0.23 17.56 -6.39
N VAL A 106 0.99 17.91 -5.90
CA VAL A 106 1.26 17.97 -4.47
C VAL A 106 0.44 19.06 -3.79
N GLU A 107 0.28 20.25 -4.41
CA GLU A 107 -0.56 21.32 -3.85
C GLU A 107 -2.02 20.88 -3.73
N ASP A 108 -2.53 20.20 -4.77
CA ASP A 108 -3.88 19.65 -4.75
C ASP A 108 -4.05 18.59 -3.65
N SER A 109 -3.07 17.69 -3.49
CA SER A 109 -3.08 16.64 -2.44
C SER A 109 -3.01 17.27 -1.04
N LEU A 110 -2.12 18.21 -0.79
CA LEU A 110 -2.01 18.92 0.49
C LEU A 110 -3.32 19.64 0.86
N ARG A 111 -3.96 20.29 -0.12
CA ARG A 111 -5.26 20.96 0.09
C ARG A 111 -6.35 19.97 0.42
N ARG A 112 -6.46 18.82 -0.28
CA ARG A 112 -7.46 17.78 0.01
C ARG A 112 -7.19 17.11 1.36
N LEU A 113 -5.93 16.80 1.67
CA LEU A 113 -5.49 16.21 2.93
C LEU A 113 -5.53 17.20 4.11
N GLN A 114 -5.67 18.50 3.84
CA GLN A 114 -5.71 19.56 4.88
C GLN A 114 -4.50 19.49 5.83
N THR A 115 -3.31 19.33 5.27
CA THR A 115 -2.02 19.25 5.98
C THR A 115 -0.94 19.95 5.19
N ASP A 116 0.11 20.40 5.87
CA ASP A 116 1.22 21.13 5.25
C ASP A 116 2.30 20.22 4.70
N TYR A 117 2.28 18.93 5.05
CA TYR A 117 3.30 17.97 4.62
C TYR A 117 2.74 16.56 4.41
N ILE A 118 3.44 15.81 3.55
CA ILE A 118 3.25 14.39 3.24
C ILE A 118 4.50 13.66 3.74
N ASP A 119 4.32 12.54 4.45
CA ASP A 119 5.46 11.77 4.93
C ASP A 119 6.12 10.99 3.79
N ILE A 120 5.33 10.36 2.91
CA ILE A 120 5.83 9.60 1.77
C ILE A 120 5.05 9.99 0.51
N TYR A 121 5.76 10.48 -0.51
CA TYR A 121 5.14 10.82 -1.78
C TYR A 121 5.62 9.88 -2.87
N PHE A 122 4.71 9.07 -3.41
CA PHE A 122 5.04 8.05 -4.40
C PHE A 122 4.88 8.54 -5.83
N SER A 123 5.84 8.18 -6.70
CA SER A 123 5.55 7.98 -8.11
C SER A 123 4.63 6.77 -8.23
N HIS A 124 3.34 6.99 -8.58
CA HIS A 124 2.33 5.92 -8.62
C HIS A 124 2.55 4.93 -9.76
N ASP A 125 3.23 5.38 -10.81
CA ASP A 125 3.61 4.61 -11.99
C ASP A 125 4.90 5.20 -12.56
N ASP A 126 5.66 4.40 -13.29
CA ASP A 126 6.79 4.91 -14.08
C ASP A 126 6.26 5.77 -15.23
N ASP A 127 6.95 6.86 -15.51
CA ASP A 127 6.68 7.73 -16.65
C ASP A 127 7.93 7.81 -17.54
N THR A 128 8.01 6.89 -18.49
CA THR A 128 9.14 6.82 -19.42
C THR A 128 9.21 8.01 -20.41
N ALA A 129 8.16 8.82 -20.50
CA ALA A 129 8.14 10.03 -21.32
C ALA A 129 8.83 11.21 -20.63
N THR A 130 8.94 11.18 -19.30
CA THR A 130 9.63 12.22 -18.51
C THR A 130 11.00 11.70 -18.07
N PRO A 131 12.10 12.46 -18.31
CA PRO A 131 13.42 12.09 -17.82
C PRO A 131 13.44 11.94 -16.30
N LEU A 132 14.04 10.86 -15.77
CA LEU A 132 14.14 10.63 -14.32
C LEU A 132 14.76 11.80 -13.56
N ALA A 133 15.77 12.45 -14.13
CA ALA A 133 16.42 13.61 -13.50
C ALA A 133 15.43 14.78 -13.32
N GLU A 134 14.48 14.98 -14.23
CA GLU A 134 13.43 15.99 -14.10
C GLU A 134 12.49 15.64 -12.94
N THR A 135 12.00 14.40 -12.90
CA THR A 135 11.14 13.88 -11.84
C THR A 135 11.80 14.00 -10.47
N LEU A 136 13.04 13.50 -10.34
CA LEU A 136 13.79 13.55 -9.07
C LEU A 136 14.12 14.98 -8.64
N GLY A 137 14.45 15.87 -9.59
CA GLY A 137 14.65 17.30 -9.33
C GLY A 137 13.36 18.01 -8.89
N ALA A 138 12.20 17.57 -9.37
CA ALA A 138 10.92 18.08 -8.87
C ALA A 138 10.69 17.65 -7.41
N TYR A 139 10.94 16.41 -7.08
CA TYR A 139 10.84 15.92 -5.70
C TYR A 139 11.84 16.60 -4.75
N GLN A 140 13.05 16.87 -5.21
CA GLN A 140 14.03 17.64 -4.42
C GLN A 140 13.44 18.97 -3.95
N ARG A 141 12.83 19.74 -4.85
CA ARG A 141 12.21 21.02 -4.50
C ARG A 141 11.08 20.87 -3.48
N LEU A 142 10.32 19.78 -3.52
CA LEU A 142 9.26 19.51 -2.54
C LEU A 142 9.83 19.15 -1.15
N ILE A 143 10.93 18.41 -1.12
CA ILE A 143 11.64 18.07 0.13
C ILE A 143 12.27 19.33 0.73
N GLU A 144 12.95 20.14 -0.07
CA GLU A 144 13.54 21.42 0.36
C GLU A 144 12.49 22.42 0.88
N ALA A 145 11.29 22.41 0.29
CA ALA A 145 10.16 23.20 0.75
C ALA A 145 9.45 22.63 1.99
N GLY A 146 9.87 21.47 2.51
CA GLY A 146 9.25 20.79 3.66
C GLY A 146 7.88 20.19 3.39
N LYS A 147 7.44 20.13 2.12
CA LYS A 147 6.13 19.57 1.72
C LYS A 147 6.11 18.04 1.67
N VAL A 148 7.27 17.43 1.45
CA VAL A 148 7.46 15.99 1.36
C VAL A 148 8.67 15.61 2.20
N ARG A 149 8.55 14.57 3.04
CA ARG A 149 9.67 14.07 3.85
C ARG A 149 10.51 13.05 3.10
N MET A 150 9.86 12.19 2.32
CA MET A 150 10.49 11.05 1.66
C MET A 150 9.75 10.73 0.36
N ILE A 151 10.46 10.17 -0.62
CA ILE A 151 9.88 9.72 -1.88
C ILE A 151 9.91 8.20 -2.02
N GLY A 152 8.92 7.66 -2.73
CA GLY A 152 8.81 6.24 -3.06
C GLY A 152 8.45 6.02 -4.53
N ALA A 153 8.64 4.77 -4.99
CA ALA A 153 8.28 4.34 -6.33
C ALA A 153 7.32 3.14 -6.29
N SER A 154 6.28 3.20 -7.12
CA SER A 154 5.32 2.12 -7.31
C SER A 154 5.25 1.76 -8.80
N ASN A 155 5.07 0.47 -9.11
CA ASN A 155 5.00 -0.03 -10.49
C ASN A 155 6.25 0.29 -11.35
N TYR A 156 7.42 0.33 -10.73
CA TYR A 156 8.71 0.39 -11.39
C TYR A 156 9.29 -1.03 -11.51
N SER A 157 10.08 -1.29 -12.56
CA SER A 157 10.93 -2.49 -12.62
C SER A 157 12.19 -2.30 -11.75
N GLY A 158 12.85 -3.42 -11.38
CA GLY A 158 14.10 -3.37 -10.63
C GLY A 158 15.17 -2.55 -11.34
N ALA A 159 15.35 -2.77 -12.64
CA ALA A 159 16.29 -2.00 -13.46
C ALA A 159 15.99 -0.49 -13.45
N ARG A 160 14.71 -0.12 -13.46
CA ARG A 160 14.31 1.31 -13.44
C ARG A 160 14.54 1.94 -12.07
N VAL A 161 14.39 1.19 -10.99
CA VAL A 161 14.76 1.65 -9.64
C VAL A 161 16.27 1.85 -9.55
N GLU A 162 17.07 0.91 -10.03
CA GLU A 162 18.54 1.03 -10.03
C GLU A 162 19.01 2.24 -10.85
N GLU A 163 18.41 2.49 -12.03
CA GLU A 163 18.69 3.67 -12.84
C GLU A 163 18.38 4.96 -12.06
N ALA A 164 17.24 5.03 -11.38
CA ALA A 164 16.87 6.20 -10.58
C ALA A 164 17.86 6.43 -9.43
N LEU A 165 18.25 5.39 -8.71
CA LEU A 165 19.24 5.46 -7.62
C LEU A 165 20.63 5.89 -8.12
N ALA A 166 21.06 5.38 -9.28
CA ALA A 166 22.32 5.76 -9.88
C ALA A 166 22.34 7.25 -10.28
N LEU A 167 21.24 7.74 -10.89
CA LEU A 167 21.09 9.17 -11.24
C LEU A 167 21.05 10.04 -9.97
N SER A 168 20.34 9.60 -8.93
CA SER A 168 20.29 10.34 -7.67
C SER A 168 21.70 10.55 -7.09
N ARG A 169 22.51 9.50 -7.06
CA ARG A 169 23.91 9.56 -6.57
C ARG A 169 24.79 10.40 -7.46
N GLN A 170 24.64 10.30 -8.77
CA GLN A 170 25.44 11.05 -9.74
C GLN A 170 25.20 12.57 -9.65
N TYR A 171 23.95 12.97 -9.42
CA TYR A 171 23.57 14.38 -9.46
C TYR A 171 23.20 14.98 -8.09
N GLY A 172 23.36 14.23 -7.00
CA GLY A 172 22.99 14.70 -5.65
C GLY A 172 21.50 14.93 -5.49
N LEU A 173 20.67 14.14 -6.18
CA LEU A 173 19.20 14.19 -6.10
C LEU A 173 18.68 13.23 -5.02
N PRO A 174 17.43 13.39 -4.54
CA PRO A 174 16.86 12.48 -3.57
C PRO A 174 16.71 11.07 -4.14
N GLU A 175 16.99 10.05 -3.31
CA GLU A 175 16.79 8.65 -3.66
C GLU A 175 15.37 8.20 -3.29
N TYR A 176 14.77 7.31 -4.09
CA TYR A 176 13.61 6.55 -3.66
C TYR A 176 14.01 5.68 -2.47
N GLN A 177 13.31 5.81 -1.34
CA GLN A 177 13.62 5.07 -0.11
C GLN A 177 12.63 3.95 0.17
N VAL A 178 11.51 3.92 -0.55
CA VAL A 178 10.46 2.93 -0.36
C VAL A 178 9.84 2.52 -1.70
N LEU A 179 9.61 1.22 -1.87
CA LEU A 179 8.94 0.64 -3.03
C LEU A 179 7.54 0.19 -2.66
N GLN A 180 6.61 0.32 -3.61
CA GLN A 180 5.25 -0.19 -3.46
C GLN A 180 4.88 -1.12 -4.62
N PRO A 181 5.29 -2.41 -4.57
CA PRO A 181 4.95 -3.43 -5.57
C PRO A 181 3.67 -4.21 -5.24
N GLU A 182 3.13 -4.93 -6.26
CA GLU A 182 2.20 -6.03 -6.04
C GLU A 182 2.94 -7.22 -5.44
N TYR A 183 2.44 -7.75 -4.31
CA TYR A 183 2.97 -8.98 -3.73
C TYR A 183 1.97 -9.62 -2.77
N ASN A 184 1.71 -10.90 -2.98
CA ASN A 184 0.86 -11.73 -2.12
C ASN A 184 1.15 -13.21 -2.40
N LEU A 185 0.52 -14.13 -1.68
CA LEU A 185 0.70 -15.59 -1.84
C LEU A 185 0.44 -16.12 -3.27
N TYR A 186 -0.31 -15.42 -4.11
CA TYR A 186 -0.56 -15.82 -5.48
C TYR A 186 0.37 -15.09 -6.46
N ASP A 187 0.48 -13.77 -6.36
CA ASP A 187 1.29 -12.93 -7.24
C ASP A 187 2.68 -12.72 -6.60
N ARG A 188 3.56 -13.74 -6.66
CA ARG A 188 4.88 -13.75 -6.01
C ARG A 188 6.02 -13.39 -6.96
N ALA A 189 6.04 -14.02 -8.13
CA ALA A 189 7.21 -14.03 -9.01
C ALA A 189 7.68 -12.63 -9.41
N GLY A 190 6.77 -11.73 -9.74
CA GLY A 190 7.14 -10.37 -10.17
C GLY A 190 7.95 -9.60 -9.13
N TYR A 191 7.60 -9.74 -7.85
CA TYR A 191 8.36 -9.11 -6.77
C TYR A 191 9.64 -9.87 -6.45
N GLU A 192 9.53 -11.18 -6.20
CA GLU A 192 10.65 -12.01 -5.69
C GLU A 192 11.80 -12.12 -6.70
N THR A 193 11.54 -12.02 -8.01
CA THR A 193 12.59 -12.17 -9.04
C THR A 193 13.16 -10.84 -9.55
N ASP A 194 12.44 -9.73 -9.42
CA ASP A 194 12.84 -8.44 -9.99
C ASP A 194 13.15 -7.39 -8.91
N LEU A 195 12.20 -7.10 -8.02
CA LEU A 195 12.31 -5.98 -7.08
C LEU A 195 12.91 -6.35 -5.72
N GLU A 196 12.69 -7.56 -5.22
CA GLU A 196 13.21 -7.98 -3.91
C GLU A 196 14.74 -7.95 -3.87
N PRO A 197 15.49 -8.45 -4.88
CA PRO A 197 16.94 -8.34 -4.91
C PRO A 197 17.43 -6.87 -4.82
N VAL A 198 16.77 -5.97 -5.54
CA VAL A 198 17.09 -4.53 -5.52
C VAL A 198 16.76 -3.93 -4.15
N ALA A 199 15.59 -4.22 -3.60
CA ALA A 199 15.18 -3.73 -2.29
C ALA A 199 16.16 -4.14 -1.18
N LEU A 200 16.62 -5.39 -1.21
CA LEU A 200 17.60 -5.91 -0.26
C LEU A 200 18.99 -5.30 -0.46
N ALA A 201 19.47 -5.22 -1.71
CA ALA A 201 20.78 -4.69 -2.04
C ALA A 201 20.92 -3.20 -1.65
N TYR A 202 19.88 -2.42 -1.84
CA TYR A 202 19.86 -0.98 -1.54
C TYR A 202 19.16 -0.66 -0.20
N GLN A 203 18.74 -1.68 0.57
CA GLN A 203 18.07 -1.55 1.87
C GLN A 203 16.84 -0.63 1.80
N LEU A 204 16.03 -0.75 0.76
CA LEU A 204 14.82 0.04 0.57
C LEU A 204 13.69 -0.50 1.44
N GLY A 205 12.81 0.38 1.91
CA GLY A 205 11.54 -0.03 2.51
C GLY A 205 10.63 -0.64 1.43
N VAL A 206 9.79 -1.60 1.82
CA VAL A 206 8.82 -2.21 0.88
C VAL A 206 7.45 -2.28 1.52
N VAL A 207 6.47 -1.66 0.87
CA VAL A 207 5.06 -1.74 1.24
C VAL A 207 4.28 -2.36 0.08
N VAL A 208 3.63 -3.50 0.32
CA VAL A 208 3.08 -4.30 -0.78
C VAL A 208 1.58 -4.12 -0.91
N TYR A 209 1.11 -3.85 -2.14
CA TYR A 209 -0.32 -3.74 -2.40
C TYR A 209 -0.93 -5.06 -2.86
N TRP A 210 -2.26 -5.14 -2.87
CA TRP A 210 -3.06 -6.34 -3.10
C TRP A 210 -2.69 -7.53 -2.20
N SER A 211 -2.25 -7.25 -1.00
CA SER A 211 -1.84 -8.21 0.02
C SER A 211 -2.87 -9.33 0.26
N LEU A 212 -4.15 -9.05 0.07
CA LEU A 212 -5.25 -10.02 0.17
C LEU A 212 -5.80 -10.45 -1.19
N ALA A 213 -5.03 -10.31 -2.30
CA ALA A 213 -5.48 -10.68 -3.64
C ALA A 213 -6.88 -10.14 -3.97
N SER A 214 -7.06 -8.81 -3.86
CA SER A 214 -8.35 -8.12 -4.03
C SER A 214 -9.47 -8.59 -3.08
N GLY A 215 -9.12 -9.25 -1.99
CA GLY A 215 -10.04 -9.82 -1.01
C GLY A 215 -10.29 -11.32 -1.17
N PHE A 216 -9.64 -11.99 -2.13
CA PHE A 216 -9.73 -13.45 -2.31
C PHE A 216 -9.29 -14.21 -1.04
N PHE A 217 -8.18 -13.81 -0.43
CA PHE A 217 -7.65 -14.45 0.78
C PHE A 217 -8.45 -14.17 2.07
N SER A 218 -9.57 -13.44 1.97
CA SER A 218 -10.53 -13.41 3.09
C SER A 218 -11.34 -14.70 3.23
N GLY A 219 -11.28 -15.59 2.23
CA GLY A 219 -11.99 -16.88 2.24
C GLY A 219 -13.48 -16.81 1.87
N LYS A 220 -14.00 -15.63 1.54
CA LYS A 220 -15.42 -15.44 1.19
C LYS A 220 -15.78 -15.77 -0.26
N TYR A 221 -14.78 -16.00 -1.11
CA TYR A 221 -14.94 -16.34 -2.52
C TYR A 221 -14.39 -17.73 -2.74
N ARG A 222 -15.28 -18.73 -2.95
CA ARG A 222 -14.93 -20.13 -3.15
C ARG A 222 -15.32 -20.64 -4.55
N SER A 223 -16.24 -19.92 -5.20
CA SER A 223 -16.78 -20.27 -6.51
C SER A 223 -17.09 -19.02 -7.30
N LYS A 224 -17.43 -19.15 -8.58
CA LYS A 224 -17.82 -18.02 -9.44
C LYS A 224 -19.13 -17.37 -9.00
N GLU A 225 -20.02 -18.15 -8.42
CA GLU A 225 -21.30 -17.69 -7.90
C GLU A 225 -21.13 -16.65 -6.77
N ASP A 226 -20.05 -16.78 -6.00
CA ASP A 226 -19.74 -15.83 -4.91
C ASP A 226 -19.32 -14.43 -5.42
N LEU A 227 -19.01 -14.31 -6.72
CA LEU A 227 -18.57 -13.05 -7.33
C LEU A 227 -19.73 -12.14 -7.78
N ALA A 228 -20.95 -12.68 -7.87
CA ALA A 228 -22.11 -11.93 -8.34
C ALA A 228 -22.32 -10.66 -7.50
N ASP A 229 -22.53 -9.53 -8.17
CA ASP A 229 -22.81 -8.21 -7.55
C ASP A 229 -21.74 -7.70 -6.56
N LYS A 230 -20.51 -8.22 -6.61
CA LYS A 230 -19.41 -7.75 -5.78
C LYS A 230 -18.58 -6.70 -6.50
N ALA A 231 -18.33 -5.57 -5.84
CA ALA A 231 -17.54 -4.46 -6.39
C ALA A 231 -16.14 -4.85 -6.92
N ARG A 232 -15.57 -5.95 -6.44
CA ARG A 232 -14.27 -6.49 -6.87
C ARG A 232 -14.35 -7.86 -7.55
N GLY A 233 -15.56 -8.34 -7.89
CA GLY A 233 -15.77 -9.69 -8.42
C GLY A 233 -14.90 -9.99 -9.65
N SER A 234 -14.85 -9.12 -10.64
CA SER A 234 -14.03 -9.28 -11.84
C SER A 234 -12.52 -9.37 -11.58
N ARG A 235 -12.03 -8.72 -10.51
CA ARG A 235 -10.61 -8.79 -10.13
C ARG A 235 -10.28 -10.08 -9.39
N VAL A 236 -11.25 -10.68 -8.71
CA VAL A 236 -11.08 -11.92 -7.93
C VAL A 236 -11.14 -13.15 -8.84
N GLU A 237 -11.83 -13.09 -9.98
CA GLU A 237 -12.03 -14.22 -10.87
C GLU A 237 -10.71 -14.90 -11.31
N LYS A 238 -9.62 -14.12 -11.52
CA LYS A 238 -8.30 -14.66 -11.89
C LYS A 238 -7.71 -15.63 -10.86
N TYR A 239 -8.16 -15.55 -9.59
CA TYR A 239 -7.68 -16.38 -8.49
C TYR A 239 -8.51 -17.66 -8.28
N LEU A 240 -9.72 -17.75 -8.87
CA LEU A 240 -10.60 -18.91 -8.75
C LEU A 240 -10.17 -20.03 -9.73
N ASN A 241 -9.03 -20.63 -9.43
CA ASN A 241 -8.45 -21.75 -10.13
C ASN A 241 -7.82 -22.73 -9.13
N GLU A 242 -7.29 -23.86 -9.63
CA GLU A 242 -6.71 -24.91 -8.79
C GLU A 242 -5.62 -24.36 -7.84
N ARG A 243 -4.71 -23.51 -8.34
CA ARG A 243 -3.64 -22.91 -7.53
C ARG A 243 -4.21 -21.99 -6.45
N GLY A 244 -5.13 -21.11 -6.80
CA GLY A 244 -5.74 -20.19 -5.84
C GLY A 244 -6.51 -20.92 -4.75
N LEU A 245 -7.28 -21.96 -5.10
CA LEU A 245 -8.01 -22.79 -4.14
C LEU A 245 -7.08 -23.61 -3.24
N ARG A 246 -5.94 -24.09 -3.77
CA ARG A 246 -4.88 -24.75 -2.98
C ARG A 246 -4.30 -23.80 -1.93
N ILE A 247 -3.97 -22.56 -2.31
CA ILE A 247 -3.49 -21.53 -1.39
C ILE A 247 -4.54 -21.24 -0.33
N LEU A 248 -5.79 -21.06 -0.73
CA LEU A 248 -6.88 -20.77 0.19
C LEU A 248 -7.11 -21.91 1.18
N GLY A 249 -7.00 -23.17 0.73
CA GLY A 249 -7.05 -24.34 1.60
C GLY A 249 -5.91 -24.39 2.64
N ALA A 250 -4.70 -23.96 2.27
CA ALA A 250 -3.58 -23.83 3.20
C ALA A 250 -3.83 -22.70 4.22
N LEU A 251 -4.34 -21.56 3.77
CA LEU A 251 -4.73 -20.46 4.65
C LEU A 251 -5.80 -20.90 5.67
N ASP A 252 -6.80 -21.69 5.25
CA ASP A 252 -7.85 -22.22 6.15
C ASP A 252 -7.24 -23.10 7.24
N ARG A 253 -6.35 -24.04 6.88
CA ARG A 253 -5.71 -24.94 7.86
C ARG A 253 -4.84 -24.18 8.85
N VAL A 254 -4.03 -23.23 8.37
CA VAL A 254 -3.20 -22.39 9.25
C VAL A 254 -4.09 -21.53 10.15
N ALA A 255 -5.13 -20.91 9.61
CA ALA A 255 -6.06 -20.10 10.38
C ALA A 255 -6.74 -20.90 11.49
N ALA A 256 -7.16 -22.14 11.20
CA ALA A 256 -7.76 -23.04 12.20
C ALA A 256 -6.79 -23.37 13.35
N ARG A 257 -5.50 -23.62 13.05
CA ARG A 257 -4.46 -23.88 14.08
C ARG A 257 -4.25 -22.71 15.03
N HIS A 258 -4.40 -21.50 14.53
CA HIS A 258 -4.17 -20.26 15.29
C HIS A 258 -5.46 -19.59 15.80
N ALA A 259 -6.62 -20.23 15.66
CA ALA A 259 -7.93 -19.64 15.97
C ALA A 259 -8.09 -18.22 15.36
N SER A 260 -7.67 -18.08 14.10
CA SER A 260 -7.58 -16.81 13.37
C SER A 260 -8.36 -16.87 12.06
N THR A 261 -8.19 -15.88 11.18
CA THR A 261 -8.84 -15.81 9.87
C THR A 261 -7.83 -16.03 8.73
N PRO A 262 -8.26 -16.54 7.55
CA PRO A 262 -7.40 -16.62 6.38
C PRO A 262 -6.76 -15.28 5.99
N ALA A 263 -7.50 -14.17 6.11
CA ALA A 263 -6.98 -12.83 5.87
C ALA A 263 -5.86 -12.45 6.84
N SER A 264 -6.04 -12.71 8.13
CA SER A 264 -5.00 -12.44 9.14
C SER A 264 -3.75 -13.28 8.88
N VAL A 265 -3.90 -14.56 8.49
CA VAL A 265 -2.77 -15.44 8.15
C VAL A 265 -2.03 -14.96 6.89
N ALA A 266 -2.76 -14.57 5.84
CA ALA A 266 -2.15 -14.05 4.62
C ALA A 266 -1.33 -12.78 4.87
N LEU A 267 -1.83 -11.86 5.69
CA LEU A 267 -1.10 -10.66 6.10
C LEU A 267 0.08 -11.00 7.02
N ALA A 268 -0.09 -11.91 7.97
CA ALA A 268 0.99 -12.34 8.86
C ALA A 268 2.13 -13.02 8.08
N TRP A 269 1.82 -13.75 7.00
CA TRP A 269 2.82 -14.31 6.10
C TRP A 269 3.66 -13.20 5.42
N LEU A 270 3.01 -12.13 4.93
CA LEU A 270 3.72 -10.96 4.38
C LEU A 270 4.54 -10.24 5.46
N ILE A 271 3.99 -10.07 6.66
CA ILE A 271 4.69 -9.47 7.79
C ILE A 271 5.92 -10.29 8.17
N ALA A 272 5.90 -11.60 7.99
CA ALA A 272 7.05 -12.47 8.29
C ALA A 272 8.16 -12.40 7.23
N ARG A 273 7.95 -11.78 6.05
CA ARG A 273 8.99 -11.64 5.02
C ARG A 273 10.02 -10.59 5.41
N PRO A 274 11.32 -10.93 5.39
CA PRO A 274 12.39 -10.01 5.80
C PRO A 274 12.46 -8.74 4.94
N SER A 275 12.11 -8.83 3.66
CA SER A 275 12.12 -7.72 2.69
C SER A 275 10.91 -6.79 2.80
N VAL A 276 9.82 -7.21 3.48
CA VAL A 276 8.56 -6.45 3.54
C VAL A 276 8.51 -5.60 4.82
N THR A 277 8.39 -4.29 4.68
CA THR A 277 8.16 -3.37 5.80
C THR A 277 6.74 -3.48 6.31
N ALA A 278 5.74 -3.41 5.41
CA ALA A 278 4.34 -3.54 5.75
C ALA A 278 3.49 -3.98 4.55
N PRO A 279 2.57 -4.95 4.68
CA PRO A 279 1.50 -5.14 3.73
C PRO A 279 0.48 -4.00 3.80
N ILE A 280 -0.12 -3.64 2.65
CA ILE A 280 -1.22 -2.69 2.55
C ILE A 280 -2.52 -3.49 2.48
N ALA A 281 -3.44 -3.22 3.40
CA ALA A 281 -4.76 -3.82 3.38
C ALA A 281 -5.84 -2.78 3.72
N SER A 282 -7.04 -2.98 3.16
CA SER A 282 -8.19 -2.08 3.34
C SER A 282 -9.32 -2.82 4.03
N ALA A 283 -10.11 -2.09 4.80
CA ALA A 283 -11.33 -2.57 5.43
C ALA A 283 -12.51 -1.62 5.10
N THR A 284 -13.70 -2.18 4.97
CA THR A 284 -14.95 -1.41 4.75
C THR A 284 -15.93 -1.55 5.94
N SER A 285 -15.47 -2.18 7.02
CA SER A 285 -16.17 -2.30 8.29
C SER A 285 -15.18 -2.49 9.44
N LEU A 286 -15.60 -2.20 10.66
CA LEU A 286 -14.80 -2.44 11.87
C LEU A 286 -14.46 -3.92 12.05
N GLN A 287 -15.39 -4.83 11.74
CA GLN A 287 -15.14 -6.28 11.78
C GLN A 287 -14.00 -6.72 10.85
N GLN A 288 -13.93 -6.15 9.63
CA GLN A 288 -12.80 -6.41 8.73
C GLN A 288 -11.50 -5.84 9.30
N LEU A 289 -11.56 -4.63 9.87
CA LEU A 289 -10.39 -4.02 10.50
C LEU A 289 -9.82 -4.89 11.63
N GLU A 290 -10.67 -5.49 12.46
CA GLU A 290 -10.23 -6.43 13.52
C GLU A 290 -9.35 -7.55 12.98
N SER A 291 -9.70 -8.13 11.82
CA SER A 291 -8.89 -9.17 11.18
C SER A 291 -7.54 -8.63 10.69
N LEU A 292 -7.48 -7.37 10.23
CA LEU A 292 -6.23 -6.73 9.84
C LEU A 292 -5.33 -6.47 11.07
N VAL A 293 -5.90 -5.96 12.14
CA VAL A 293 -5.19 -5.71 13.42
C VAL A 293 -4.69 -7.02 14.02
N ALA A 294 -5.49 -8.08 13.97
CA ALA A 294 -5.10 -9.41 14.48
C ALA A 294 -3.84 -9.95 13.76
N ALA A 295 -3.69 -9.67 12.47
CA ALA A 295 -2.52 -10.11 11.69
C ALA A 295 -1.19 -9.60 12.25
N VAL A 296 -1.18 -8.39 12.82
CA VAL A 296 0.03 -7.76 13.39
C VAL A 296 0.51 -8.46 14.65
N HIS A 297 -0.39 -9.16 15.32
CA HIS A 297 -0.11 -9.91 16.56
C HIS A 297 0.04 -11.41 16.32
N LEU A 298 -0.23 -11.89 15.10
CA LEU A 298 -0.15 -13.30 14.75
C LEU A 298 1.28 -13.68 14.38
N THR A 299 1.87 -14.58 15.16
CA THR A 299 3.19 -15.14 14.86
C THR A 299 3.02 -16.52 14.23
N LEU A 300 3.39 -16.65 12.97
CA LEU A 300 3.40 -17.92 12.25
C LEU A 300 4.65 -18.72 12.59
N THR A 301 4.49 -20.03 12.74
CA THR A 301 5.62 -20.95 12.92
C THR A 301 6.36 -21.18 11.60
N GLY A 302 7.59 -21.68 11.66
CA GLY A 302 8.34 -22.07 10.45
C GLY A 302 7.63 -23.16 9.62
N SER A 303 6.80 -24.02 10.25
CA SER A 303 5.97 -25.01 9.54
C SER A 303 4.80 -24.35 8.81
N ASP A 304 4.17 -23.34 9.42
CA ASP A 304 3.09 -22.59 8.77
C ASP A 304 3.59 -21.84 7.53
N ILE A 305 4.75 -21.17 7.66
CA ILE A 305 5.39 -20.46 6.54
C ILE A 305 5.68 -21.44 5.38
N ARG A 306 6.30 -22.60 5.68
CA ARG A 306 6.57 -23.60 4.64
C ARG A 306 5.30 -24.12 3.97
N GLU A 307 4.24 -24.43 4.74
CA GLU A 307 2.97 -24.89 4.19
C GLU A 307 2.37 -23.86 3.22
N LEU A 308 2.43 -22.58 3.57
CA LEU A 308 1.94 -21.49 2.71
C LEU A 308 2.84 -21.27 1.49
N ASP A 309 4.15 -21.40 1.65
CA ASP A 309 5.10 -21.31 0.54
C ASP A 309 4.90 -22.45 -0.46
N ASP A 310 4.78 -23.69 0.00
CA ASP A 310 4.53 -24.87 -0.83
C ASP A 310 3.19 -24.79 -1.58
N ALA A 311 2.15 -24.30 -0.91
CA ALA A 311 0.84 -24.11 -1.52
C ALA A 311 0.83 -23.02 -2.61
N SER A 312 1.73 -22.04 -2.51
CA SER A 312 1.81 -20.87 -3.39
C SER A 312 2.88 -20.98 -4.51
N ALA A 313 3.66 -22.06 -4.49
CA ALA A 313 4.65 -22.38 -5.52
C ALA A 313 4.04 -22.63 -6.91
#